data_c1ebc39c9f55228549f9c01d47619bb3
#
_entry.id   c1ebc39c9f55228549f9c01d47619bb3
#
_cell.length_a   1.000
_cell.length_b   1.000
_cell.length_c   1.000
_cell.angle_alpha   90.00
_cell.angle_beta   90.00
_cell.angle_gamma   90.00
#
_symmetry.space_group_name_H-M   'P 1'
#
loop_
_entity.id
_entity.type
_entity.pdbx_description
1 polymer ?
#
loop_
_entity_poly.entity_id
_entity_poly.type
_entity_poly.pdbx_seq_one_letter_code
_entity_poly.pdbx_strand_id
1 'polypeptide(L)'
;RESCNPFYEAVPAIVEEYMNEINKITGRHYGLFNYYGAEDAERVIIAMGSVTEAAREAIDHLVANGEKVGLVSVHLYRPFSAKHFLAAVPKTAKRIAVLDRTKEPGANGEPLYLDVKDCFYGQENAPLIVGGRYGLGSKDTTPAQILSVYENLALPTPKNHFTIGIVDDVTFTSLPQKEEIALGGEGMFEAKFYGLGADGTVGANKNSVKIIGDNTNKYCQAYFSYDSKKSGGFTCSHLRFGDHPIRSTYLVTTPNFVACHVQAYLHM
;
A
#
# COMPACT_ATOMS: atom_id res chain seq x y z
N ARG A 1 26.77 -26.04 4.50
CA ARG A 1 25.71 -25.07 4.16
C ARG A 1 24.76 -25.62 3.10
N GLU A 2 25.27 -26.34 2.09
CA GLU A 2 24.44 -26.96 1.05
C GLU A 2 23.36 -27.90 1.62
N SER A 3 23.63 -28.56 2.75
CA SER A 3 22.65 -29.41 3.43
C SER A 3 21.38 -28.70 3.93
N CYS A 4 21.40 -27.36 3.97
CA CYS A 4 20.23 -26.55 4.34
C CYS A 4 19.31 -26.25 3.16
N ASN A 5 19.79 -26.36 1.91
CA ASN A 5 19.02 -26.00 0.72
C ASN A 5 17.69 -26.74 0.61
N PRO A 6 17.58 -28.06 0.85
CA PRO A 6 16.31 -28.77 0.77
C PRO A 6 15.22 -28.22 1.70
N PHE A 7 15.59 -27.67 2.87
CA PHE A 7 14.65 -27.04 3.77
C PHE A 7 14.07 -25.75 3.19
N TYR A 8 14.89 -24.89 2.60
CA TYR A 8 14.43 -23.66 1.95
C TYR A 8 13.62 -23.96 0.69
N GLU A 9 14.02 -24.96 -0.09
CA GLU A 9 13.32 -25.39 -1.31
C GLU A 9 11.92 -25.94 -1.02
N ALA A 10 11.70 -26.56 0.15
CA ALA A 10 10.41 -27.08 0.56
C ALA A 10 9.43 -25.98 1.04
N VAL A 11 9.92 -24.83 1.53
CA VAL A 11 9.09 -23.79 2.15
C VAL A 11 7.95 -23.27 1.25
N PRO A 12 8.16 -22.95 -0.03
CA PRO A 12 7.08 -22.45 -0.90
C PRO A 12 5.89 -23.40 -0.95
N ALA A 13 6.12 -24.70 -1.15
CA ALA A 13 5.05 -25.69 -1.22
C ALA A 13 4.30 -25.85 0.12
N ILE A 14 5.04 -25.85 1.23
CA ILE A 14 4.46 -25.94 2.58
C ILE A 14 3.59 -24.71 2.86
N VAL A 15 4.10 -23.51 2.57
CA VAL A 15 3.33 -22.26 2.80
C VAL A 15 2.09 -22.21 1.92
N GLU A 16 2.17 -22.65 0.67
CA GLU A 16 1.02 -22.72 -0.23
C GLU A 16 -0.05 -23.67 0.28
N GLU A 17 0.33 -24.84 0.83
CA GLU A 17 -0.58 -25.80 1.44
C GLU A 17 -1.37 -25.15 2.60
N TYR A 18 -0.68 -24.51 3.55
CA TYR A 18 -1.32 -23.81 4.66
C TYR A 18 -2.16 -22.61 4.24
N MET A 19 -1.73 -21.83 3.24
CA MET A 19 -2.55 -20.78 2.65
C MET A 19 -3.85 -21.34 2.07
N ASN A 20 -3.80 -22.49 1.39
CA ASN A 20 -4.98 -23.15 0.85
C ASN A 20 -5.94 -23.63 1.94
N GLU A 21 -5.44 -24.10 3.09
CA GLU A 21 -6.27 -24.45 4.24
C GLU A 21 -6.96 -23.20 4.83
N ILE A 22 -6.20 -22.11 5.03
CA ILE A 22 -6.75 -20.84 5.50
C ILE A 22 -7.81 -20.30 4.54
N ASN A 23 -7.58 -20.40 3.24
CA ASN A 23 -8.53 -19.97 2.22
C ASN A 23 -9.86 -20.74 2.32
N LYS A 24 -9.82 -22.05 2.56
CA LYS A 24 -11.02 -22.87 2.77
C LYS A 24 -11.82 -22.46 4.01
N ILE A 25 -11.13 -22.06 5.08
CA ILE A 25 -11.77 -21.65 6.34
C ILE A 25 -12.35 -20.26 6.25
N THR A 26 -11.64 -19.33 5.59
CA THR A 26 -11.94 -17.89 5.62
C THR A 26 -12.68 -17.38 4.39
N GLY A 27 -12.74 -18.17 3.31
CA GLY A 27 -13.24 -17.73 1.99
C GLY A 27 -12.33 -16.72 1.27
N ARG A 28 -11.08 -16.59 1.73
CA ARG A 28 -10.07 -15.71 1.10
C ARG A 28 -9.29 -16.46 0.03
N HIS A 29 -8.44 -15.73 -0.71
CA HIS A 29 -7.63 -16.27 -1.82
C HIS A 29 -6.16 -15.87 -1.67
N TYR A 30 -5.52 -16.33 -0.59
CA TYR A 30 -4.09 -16.13 -0.39
C TYR A 30 -3.27 -17.08 -1.27
N GLY A 31 -2.23 -16.56 -1.90
CA GLY A 31 -1.18 -17.30 -2.57
C GLY A 31 0.18 -16.69 -2.21
N LEU A 32 1.27 -17.33 -2.60
CA LEU A 32 2.62 -16.81 -2.35
C LEU A 32 2.83 -15.43 -2.99
N PHE A 33 2.20 -15.23 -4.15
CA PHE A 33 2.09 -13.99 -4.89
C PHE A 33 0.66 -13.88 -5.42
N ASN A 34 0.00 -12.75 -5.19
CA ASN A 34 -1.35 -12.52 -5.71
C ASN A 34 -1.37 -11.37 -6.69
N TYR A 35 -1.93 -11.61 -7.86
CA TYR A 35 -2.21 -10.57 -8.84
C TYR A 35 -3.54 -9.88 -8.58
N TYR A 36 -3.60 -8.57 -8.84
CA TYR A 36 -4.81 -7.76 -8.79
C TYR A 36 -4.77 -6.67 -9.87
N GLY A 37 -5.85 -6.48 -10.62
CA GLY A 37 -6.00 -5.42 -11.63
C GLY A 37 -6.52 -5.93 -12.98
N ALA A 38 -6.25 -5.21 -14.05
CA ALA A 38 -6.67 -5.56 -15.40
C ALA A 38 -5.99 -6.85 -15.87
N GLU A 39 -6.75 -7.76 -16.53
CA GLU A 39 -6.21 -9.03 -17.05
C GLU A 39 -5.09 -8.83 -18.08
N ASP A 40 -5.17 -7.74 -18.85
CA ASP A 40 -4.22 -7.35 -19.87
C ASP A 40 -3.30 -6.18 -19.43
N ALA A 41 -2.99 -6.09 -18.14
CA ALA A 41 -2.17 -5.03 -17.59
C ALA A 41 -0.79 -4.93 -18.28
N GLU A 42 -0.45 -3.72 -18.71
CA GLU A 42 0.84 -3.39 -19.31
C GLU A 42 1.80 -2.72 -18.31
N ARG A 43 1.26 -2.13 -17.25
CA ARG A 43 2.02 -1.48 -16.16
C ARG A 43 1.65 -2.13 -14.84
N VAL A 44 2.65 -2.68 -14.15
CA VAL A 44 2.44 -3.48 -12.93
C VAL A 44 3.30 -2.95 -11.80
N ILE A 45 2.73 -2.81 -10.61
CA ILE A 45 3.47 -2.57 -9.38
C ILE A 45 3.73 -3.92 -8.70
N ILE A 46 4.91 -4.11 -8.13
CA ILE A 46 5.25 -5.21 -7.24
C ILE A 46 5.50 -4.62 -5.86
N ALA A 47 4.78 -5.08 -4.85
CA ALA A 47 4.91 -4.58 -3.49
C ALA A 47 4.53 -5.63 -2.45
N MET A 48 4.87 -5.40 -1.18
CA MET A 48 4.47 -6.26 -0.07
C MET A 48 3.91 -5.42 1.10
N GLY A 49 3.06 -6.05 1.90
CA GLY A 49 2.47 -5.45 3.09
C GLY A 49 1.31 -4.50 2.81
N SER A 50 1.00 -3.63 3.76
CA SER A 50 -0.23 -2.82 3.76
C SER A 50 -0.34 -1.81 2.60
N VAL A 51 0.75 -1.42 1.97
CA VAL A 51 0.72 -0.55 0.79
C VAL A 51 -0.06 -1.17 -0.37
N THR A 52 -0.15 -2.49 -0.42
CA THR A 52 -0.92 -3.20 -1.47
C THR A 52 -2.41 -2.88 -1.40
N GLU A 53 -2.96 -2.60 -0.22
CA GLU A 53 -4.36 -2.22 -0.08
C GLU A 53 -4.64 -0.81 -0.62
N ALA A 54 -3.78 0.18 -0.32
CA ALA A 54 -3.85 1.51 -0.92
C ALA A 54 -3.64 1.46 -2.45
N ALA A 55 -2.76 0.57 -2.92
CA ALA A 55 -2.54 0.35 -4.35
C ALA A 55 -3.79 -0.22 -5.04
N ARG A 56 -4.55 -1.11 -4.40
CA ARG A 56 -5.80 -1.65 -4.95
C ARG A 56 -6.85 -0.56 -5.14
N GLU A 57 -7.00 0.39 -4.21
CA GLU A 57 -7.90 1.54 -4.38
C GLU A 57 -7.52 2.38 -5.61
N ALA A 58 -6.23 2.68 -5.79
CA ALA A 58 -5.74 3.39 -6.97
C ALA A 58 -5.95 2.61 -8.27
N ILE A 59 -5.77 1.28 -8.25
CA ILE A 59 -5.97 0.40 -9.40
C ILE A 59 -7.44 0.35 -9.80
N ASP A 60 -8.36 0.20 -8.84
CA ASP A 60 -9.80 0.20 -9.11
C ASP A 60 -10.20 1.49 -9.83
N HIS A 61 -9.70 2.63 -9.38
CA HIS A 61 -9.93 3.92 -10.03
C HIS A 61 -9.36 3.96 -11.45
N LEU A 62 -8.12 3.53 -11.65
CA LEU A 62 -7.46 3.55 -12.96
C LEU A 62 -8.12 2.59 -13.95
N VAL A 63 -8.45 1.36 -13.52
CA VAL A 63 -9.11 0.36 -14.36
C VAL A 63 -10.52 0.81 -14.75
N ALA A 64 -11.27 1.42 -13.83
CA ALA A 64 -12.57 2.02 -14.15
C ALA A 64 -12.47 3.14 -15.22
N ASN A 65 -11.30 3.77 -15.34
CA ASN A 65 -11.00 4.76 -16.39
C ASN A 65 -10.33 4.16 -17.64
N GLY A 66 -10.31 2.83 -17.77
CA GLY A 66 -9.79 2.13 -18.95
C GLY A 66 -8.28 1.91 -18.98
N GLU A 67 -7.58 2.16 -17.86
CA GLU A 67 -6.14 1.97 -17.77
C GLU A 67 -5.75 0.51 -17.55
N LYS A 68 -4.71 0.05 -18.25
CA LYS A 68 -4.20 -1.34 -18.17
C LYS A 68 -3.12 -1.45 -17.10
N VAL A 69 -3.55 -1.48 -15.85
CA VAL A 69 -2.67 -1.48 -14.68
C VAL A 69 -2.98 -2.64 -13.74
N GLY A 70 -1.97 -3.06 -12.99
CA GLY A 70 -2.11 -4.12 -12.00
C GLY A 70 -1.04 -4.12 -10.95
N LEU A 71 -1.20 -4.98 -9.96
CA LEU A 71 -0.34 -5.17 -8.80
C LEU A 71 -0.05 -6.66 -8.62
N VAL A 72 1.19 -7.00 -8.28
CA VAL A 72 1.51 -8.29 -7.66
C VAL A 72 1.85 -8.04 -6.20
N SER A 73 1.04 -8.57 -5.30
CA SER A 73 1.28 -8.57 -3.85
C SER A 73 2.18 -9.75 -3.49
N VAL A 74 3.31 -9.47 -2.82
CA VAL A 74 4.25 -10.49 -2.34
C VAL A 74 3.85 -10.88 -0.91
N HIS A 75 3.49 -12.15 -0.69
CA HIS A 75 3.17 -12.68 0.64
C HIS A 75 4.30 -13.54 1.18
N LEU A 76 4.97 -14.33 0.35
CA LEU A 76 6.19 -15.05 0.74
C LEU A 76 7.42 -14.39 0.11
N TYR A 77 8.12 -13.56 0.89
CA TYR A 77 9.31 -12.87 0.41
C TYR A 77 10.59 -13.73 0.49
N ARG A 78 10.73 -14.56 1.52
CA ARG A 78 11.88 -15.47 1.69
C ARG A 78 11.43 -16.88 2.09
N PRO A 79 11.89 -17.92 1.40
CA PRO A 79 12.71 -17.85 0.18
C PRO A 79 11.93 -17.26 -0.99
N PHE A 80 12.58 -16.47 -1.86
CA PHE A 80 11.94 -15.89 -3.04
C PHE A 80 11.79 -16.94 -4.14
N SER A 81 10.57 -17.30 -4.47
CA SER A 81 10.31 -18.30 -5.50
C SER A 81 10.06 -17.66 -6.86
N ALA A 82 11.10 -17.58 -7.69
CA ALA A 82 11.01 -17.04 -9.05
C ALA A 82 9.92 -17.72 -9.89
N LYS A 83 9.74 -19.04 -9.75
CA LYS A 83 8.71 -19.80 -10.45
C LYS A 83 7.29 -19.27 -10.16
N HIS A 84 6.95 -19.11 -8.86
CA HIS A 84 5.63 -18.65 -8.45
C HIS A 84 5.44 -17.16 -8.73
N PHE A 85 6.49 -16.36 -8.56
CA PHE A 85 6.47 -14.94 -8.90
C PHE A 85 6.18 -14.71 -10.39
N LEU A 86 6.94 -15.33 -11.27
CA LEU A 86 6.74 -15.19 -12.72
C LEU A 86 5.39 -15.72 -13.20
N ALA A 87 4.83 -16.73 -12.51
CA ALA A 87 3.47 -17.21 -12.79
C ALA A 87 2.38 -16.21 -12.41
N ALA A 88 2.64 -15.34 -11.40
CA ALA A 88 1.70 -14.31 -10.97
C ALA A 88 1.78 -13.01 -11.80
N VAL A 89 2.88 -12.76 -12.51
CA VAL A 89 3.03 -11.56 -13.34
C VAL A 89 2.28 -11.74 -14.67
N PRO A 90 1.39 -10.79 -15.07
CA PRO A 90 0.74 -10.84 -16.37
C PRO A 90 1.75 -10.86 -17.52
N LYS A 91 1.55 -11.75 -18.49
CA LYS A 91 2.43 -11.85 -19.68
C LYS A 91 2.39 -10.58 -20.55
N THR A 92 1.39 -9.75 -20.37
CA THR A 92 1.21 -8.46 -21.05
C THR A 92 2.01 -7.34 -20.41
N ALA A 93 2.60 -7.56 -19.23
CA ALA A 93 3.37 -6.56 -18.50
C ALA A 93 4.60 -6.11 -19.30
N LYS A 94 4.62 -4.83 -19.65
CA LYS A 94 5.74 -4.18 -20.39
C LYS A 94 6.63 -3.38 -19.45
N ARG A 95 6.07 -2.90 -18.34
CA ARG A 95 6.74 -1.99 -17.39
C ARG A 95 6.35 -2.36 -15.96
N ILE A 96 7.35 -2.48 -15.12
CA ILE A 96 7.19 -2.87 -13.71
C ILE A 96 7.85 -1.83 -12.82
N ALA A 97 7.13 -1.37 -11.79
CA ALA A 97 7.69 -0.63 -10.66
C ALA A 97 7.72 -1.54 -9.43
N VAL A 98 8.88 -1.69 -8.84
CA VAL A 98 9.03 -2.45 -7.59
C VAL A 98 9.14 -1.47 -6.43
N LEU A 99 8.26 -1.61 -5.43
CA LEU A 99 8.22 -0.70 -4.29
C LEU A 99 8.80 -1.38 -3.05
N ASP A 100 9.84 -0.80 -2.51
CA ASP A 100 10.49 -1.20 -1.26
C ASP A 100 10.28 -0.15 -0.15
N ARG A 101 9.98 -0.58 1.07
CA ARG A 101 9.87 0.32 2.24
C ARG A 101 11.23 0.50 2.94
N THR A 102 12.28 0.57 2.17
CA THR A 102 13.64 0.77 2.66
C THR A 102 14.47 1.56 1.67
N LYS A 103 15.58 2.09 2.14
CA LYS A 103 16.67 2.56 1.29
C LYS A 103 17.93 1.79 1.68
N GLU A 104 18.56 1.18 0.68
CA GLU A 104 19.80 0.43 0.85
C GLU A 104 21.01 1.29 0.43
N PRO A 105 21.66 2.00 1.37
CA PRO A 105 22.84 2.80 1.03
C PRO A 105 23.97 1.95 0.49
N GLY A 106 24.54 2.36 -0.66
CA GLY A 106 25.65 1.65 -1.31
C GLY A 106 25.26 0.42 -2.12
N ALA A 107 23.99 -0.01 -2.14
CA ALA A 107 23.51 -1.08 -3.00
C ALA A 107 23.07 -0.55 -4.38
N ASN A 108 23.04 -1.46 -5.38
CA ASN A 108 22.55 -1.14 -6.71
C ASN A 108 21.01 -1.05 -6.79
N GLY A 109 20.32 -1.17 -5.67
CA GLY A 109 18.87 -1.08 -5.52
C GLY A 109 18.42 -1.73 -4.23
N GLU A 110 17.15 -1.58 -3.94
CA GLU A 110 16.50 -2.13 -2.78
C GLU A 110 16.26 -3.64 -2.93
N PRO A 111 16.05 -4.38 -1.82
CA PRO A 111 16.06 -5.84 -1.85
C PRO A 111 15.04 -6.49 -2.77
N LEU A 112 13.77 -6.09 -2.70
CA LEU A 112 12.73 -6.67 -3.56
C LEU A 112 12.96 -6.32 -5.03
N TYR A 113 13.38 -5.08 -5.31
CA TYR A 113 13.72 -4.65 -6.66
C TYR A 113 14.82 -5.51 -7.28
N LEU A 114 15.86 -5.85 -6.52
CA LEU A 114 16.95 -6.69 -7.01
C LEU A 114 16.48 -8.13 -7.27
N ASP A 115 15.68 -8.72 -6.38
CA ASP A 115 15.11 -10.06 -6.58
C ASP A 115 14.22 -10.13 -7.83
N VAL A 116 13.36 -9.12 -8.02
CA VAL A 116 12.50 -9.04 -9.20
C VAL A 116 13.31 -8.91 -10.48
N LYS A 117 14.34 -8.05 -10.51
CA LYS A 117 15.23 -7.93 -11.66
C LYS A 117 15.93 -9.24 -12.00
N ASP A 118 16.41 -9.94 -11.00
CA ASP A 118 17.10 -11.23 -11.20
C ASP A 118 16.17 -12.25 -11.86
N CYS A 119 14.90 -12.29 -11.49
CA CYS A 119 13.90 -13.17 -12.10
C CYS A 119 13.72 -12.96 -13.62
N PHE A 120 13.96 -11.76 -14.11
CA PHE A 120 13.85 -11.42 -15.54
C PHE A 120 15.19 -11.39 -16.28
N TYR A 121 16.29 -11.62 -15.56
CA TYR A 121 17.63 -11.60 -16.18
C TYR A 121 17.74 -12.67 -17.27
N GLY A 122 18.20 -12.27 -18.44
CA GLY A 122 18.39 -13.18 -19.58
C GLY A 122 17.10 -13.55 -20.36
N GLN A 123 15.94 -13.01 -19.99
CA GLN A 123 14.70 -13.19 -20.78
C GLN A 123 14.66 -12.22 -21.96
N GLU A 124 14.37 -12.71 -23.16
CA GLU A 124 14.34 -11.89 -24.40
C GLU A 124 13.30 -10.75 -24.35
N ASN A 125 12.15 -10.99 -23.71
CA ASN A 125 11.05 -10.04 -23.63
C ASN A 125 10.85 -9.52 -22.20
N ALA A 126 11.94 -9.32 -21.46
CA ALA A 126 11.87 -8.77 -20.11
C ALA A 126 11.20 -7.39 -20.11
N PRO A 127 10.28 -7.12 -19.17
CA PRO A 127 9.70 -5.79 -19.01
C PRO A 127 10.77 -4.78 -18.57
N LEU A 128 10.52 -3.49 -18.82
CA LEU A 128 11.32 -2.43 -18.20
C LEU A 128 11.02 -2.39 -16.71
N ILE A 129 12.04 -2.54 -15.86
CA ILE A 129 11.87 -2.62 -14.40
C ILE A 129 12.54 -1.41 -13.75
N VAL A 130 11.77 -0.67 -12.94
CA VAL A 130 12.26 0.45 -12.12
C VAL A 130 12.00 0.20 -10.65
N GLY A 131 12.89 0.64 -9.78
CA GLY A 131 12.75 0.60 -8.34
C GLY A 131 12.20 1.89 -7.77
N GLY A 132 11.40 1.80 -6.72
CA GLY A 132 10.85 2.93 -5.99
C GLY A 132 10.83 2.68 -4.49
N ARG A 133 10.89 3.76 -3.71
CA ARG A 133 10.87 3.73 -2.25
C ARG A 133 9.61 4.40 -1.75
N TYR A 134 9.02 3.84 -0.71
CA TYR A 134 7.83 4.39 -0.07
C TYR A 134 7.92 4.30 1.45
N GLY A 135 7.07 5.03 2.15
CA GLY A 135 6.90 4.93 3.60
C GLY A 135 8.14 5.24 4.43
N LEU A 136 9.15 5.89 3.85
CA LEU A 136 10.34 6.33 4.56
C LEU A 136 9.98 7.39 5.60
N GLY A 137 10.68 7.40 6.74
CA GLY A 137 10.38 8.30 7.84
C GLY A 137 8.98 8.07 8.44
N SER A 138 8.44 6.84 8.35
CA SER A 138 7.09 6.48 8.80
C SER A 138 5.96 7.29 8.16
N LYS A 139 6.18 7.80 6.95
CA LYS A 139 5.15 8.51 6.18
C LYS A 139 4.14 7.53 5.62
N ASP A 140 2.88 7.96 5.58
CA ASP A 140 1.80 7.22 4.92
C ASP A 140 2.05 7.12 3.41
N THR A 141 1.45 6.11 2.81
CA THR A 141 1.38 5.96 1.36
C THR A 141 -0.07 6.01 0.93
N THR A 142 -0.43 7.05 0.19
CA THR A 142 -1.79 7.33 -0.26
C THR A 142 -2.03 6.85 -1.69
N PRO A 143 -3.28 6.64 -2.12
CA PRO A 143 -3.60 6.34 -3.51
C PRO A 143 -3.04 7.38 -4.49
N ALA A 144 -3.05 8.67 -4.16
CA ALA A 144 -2.48 9.73 -5.00
C ALA A 144 -0.98 9.49 -5.29
N GLN A 145 -0.23 9.01 -4.31
CA GLN A 145 1.17 8.63 -4.49
C GLN A 145 1.32 7.40 -5.40
N ILE A 146 0.42 6.42 -5.28
CA ILE A 146 0.41 5.25 -6.17
C ILE A 146 0.08 5.64 -7.61
N LEU A 147 -0.86 6.59 -7.82
CA LEU A 147 -1.12 7.14 -9.16
C LEU A 147 0.13 7.74 -9.79
N SER A 148 0.95 8.48 -9.01
CA SER A 148 2.23 9.03 -9.48
C SER A 148 3.19 7.92 -9.95
N VAL A 149 3.18 6.74 -9.34
CA VAL A 149 3.98 5.60 -9.78
C VAL A 149 3.52 5.08 -11.14
N TYR A 150 2.21 4.91 -11.37
CA TYR A 150 1.69 4.48 -12.67
C TYR A 150 1.93 5.51 -13.76
N GLU A 151 1.87 6.81 -13.44
CA GLU A 151 2.24 7.86 -14.38
C GLU A 151 3.73 7.84 -14.70
N ASN A 152 4.59 7.65 -13.71
CA ASN A 152 6.01 7.46 -13.97
C ASN A 152 6.24 6.28 -14.93
N LEU A 153 5.55 5.16 -14.73
CA LEU A 153 5.63 4.02 -15.64
C LEU A 153 5.11 4.33 -17.05
N ALA A 154 4.23 5.32 -17.22
CA ALA A 154 3.74 5.73 -18.54
C ALA A 154 4.73 6.57 -19.33
N LEU A 155 5.72 7.18 -18.68
CA LEU A 155 6.72 8.04 -19.34
C LEU A 155 7.58 7.24 -20.32
N PRO A 156 8.04 7.84 -21.43
CA PRO A 156 9.00 7.20 -22.33
C PRO A 156 10.25 6.70 -21.61
N THR A 157 10.75 7.45 -20.63
CA THR A 157 11.86 7.09 -19.76
C THR A 157 11.43 7.25 -18.31
N PRO A 158 10.90 6.20 -17.68
CA PRO A 158 10.52 6.25 -16.27
C PRO A 158 11.72 6.52 -15.36
N LYS A 159 11.51 7.35 -14.34
CA LYS A 159 12.51 7.57 -13.29
C LYS A 159 12.72 6.25 -12.52
N ASN A 160 13.97 5.83 -12.42
CA ASN A 160 14.40 4.70 -11.59
C ASN A 160 14.91 5.19 -10.23
N HIS A 161 14.87 4.35 -9.19
CA HIS A 161 15.25 4.69 -7.82
C HIS A 161 14.49 5.92 -7.28
N PHE A 162 13.23 6.04 -7.69
CA PHE A 162 12.37 7.14 -7.26
C PHE A 162 11.92 6.97 -5.80
N THR A 163 11.37 8.03 -5.23
CA THR A 163 10.76 8.05 -3.90
C THR A 163 9.36 8.67 -3.98
N ILE A 164 8.42 8.12 -3.22
CA ILE A 164 7.09 8.69 -2.98
C ILE A 164 6.88 8.94 -1.49
N GLY A 165 6.03 9.90 -1.12
CA GLY A 165 5.66 10.23 0.26
C GLY A 165 6.62 11.15 0.99
N ILE A 166 7.79 11.45 0.42
CA ILE A 166 8.72 12.47 0.89
C ILE A 166 9.21 13.32 -0.28
N VAL A 167 9.68 14.52 0.01
CA VAL A 167 10.37 15.38 -0.96
C VAL A 167 11.87 15.26 -0.71
N ASP A 168 12.58 14.70 -1.70
CA ASP A 168 14.04 14.62 -1.70
C ASP A 168 14.59 15.87 -2.41
N ASP A 169 15.17 16.74 -1.63
CA ASP A 169 15.79 18.01 -2.07
C ASP A 169 17.31 17.89 -2.31
N VAL A 170 17.87 16.69 -2.13
CA VAL A 170 19.31 16.42 -2.31
C VAL A 170 19.61 15.83 -3.67
N THR A 171 18.91 14.73 -4.02
CA THR A 171 19.14 13.99 -5.27
C THR A 171 17.93 14.04 -6.22
N PHE A 172 16.85 14.69 -5.79
CA PHE A 172 15.63 14.94 -6.56
C PHE A 172 14.99 13.66 -7.11
N THR A 173 15.00 12.60 -6.30
CA THR A 173 14.45 11.29 -6.68
C THR A 173 12.93 11.21 -6.53
N SER A 174 12.30 12.15 -5.81
CA SER A 174 10.85 12.15 -5.60
C SER A 174 10.06 12.27 -6.89
N LEU A 175 8.97 11.52 -6.97
CA LEU A 175 7.94 11.74 -7.98
C LEU A 175 7.10 12.98 -7.62
N PRO A 176 6.48 13.64 -8.61
CA PRO A 176 5.57 14.75 -8.34
C PRO A 176 4.46 14.33 -7.35
N GLN A 177 4.23 15.16 -6.34
CA GLN A 177 3.08 14.99 -5.46
C GLN A 177 1.80 15.37 -6.19
N LYS A 178 0.74 14.58 -5.98
CA LYS A 178 -0.60 14.82 -6.50
C LYS A 178 -1.52 15.27 -5.39
N GLU A 179 -2.58 15.96 -5.78
CA GLU A 179 -3.69 16.23 -4.88
C GLU A 179 -4.31 14.92 -4.41
N GLU A 180 -4.66 14.88 -3.13
CA GLU A 180 -5.32 13.72 -2.55
C GLU A 180 -6.73 13.58 -3.12
N ILE A 181 -7.11 12.34 -3.40
CA ILE A 181 -8.40 12.00 -3.98
C ILE A 181 -9.15 11.04 -3.05
N ALA A 182 -10.46 11.22 -2.94
CA ALA A 182 -11.32 10.33 -2.19
C ALA A 182 -11.61 9.08 -3.02
N LEU A 183 -10.99 7.96 -2.69
CA LEU A 183 -11.18 6.67 -3.36
C LEU A 183 -11.86 5.61 -2.47
N GLY A 184 -12.34 5.98 -1.31
CA GLY A 184 -12.98 5.05 -0.36
C GLY A 184 -14.29 4.40 -0.86
N GLY A 185 -14.74 4.76 -2.07
CA GLY A 185 -15.96 4.22 -2.68
C GLY A 185 -17.23 4.96 -2.28
N GLU A 186 -18.31 4.69 -3.02
CA GLU A 186 -19.64 5.24 -2.73
C GLU A 186 -20.13 4.75 -1.36
N GLY A 187 -20.70 5.66 -0.56
CA GLY A 187 -21.20 5.34 0.78
C GLY A 187 -20.14 5.29 1.90
N MET A 188 -18.88 5.59 1.61
CA MET A 188 -17.86 5.78 2.64
C MET A 188 -17.98 7.15 3.28
N PHE A 189 -18.01 7.18 4.61
CA PHE A 189 -17.97 8.41 5.39
C PHE A 189 -16.63 8.52 6.11
N GLU A 190 -15.94 9.62 5.93
CA GLU A 190 -14.65 9.92 6.52
C GLU A 190 -14.73 11.14 7.45
N ALA A 191 -14.18 11.01 8.66
CA ALA A 191 -14.21 12.08 9.65
C ALA A 191 -12.85 12.28 10.33
N LYS A 192 -12.56 13.53 10.66
CA LYS A 192 -11.40 13.94 11.47
C LYS A 192 -11.85 14.71 12.71
N PHE A 193 -11.20 14.42 13.83
CA PHE A 193 -11.47 15.08 15.09
C PHE A 193 -10.15 15.56 15.69
N TYR A 194 -10.02 16.87 15.82
CA TYR A 194 -8.88 17.53 16.43
C TYR A 194 -9.15 17.84 17.89
N GLY A 195 -8.23 17.44 18.77
CA GLY A 195 -8.36 17.64 20.22
C GLY A 195 -7.02 17.73 20.92
N LEU A 196 -7.08 17.84 22.24
CA LEU A 196 -5.91 17.82 23.13
C LEU A 196 -5.82 16.47 23.85
N GLY A 197 -4.61 16.07 24.15
CA GLY A 197 -4.37 14.93 25.03
C GLY A 197 -5.08 15.10 26.36
N ALA A 198 -5.87 14.10 26.76
CA ALA A 198 -6.71 14.08 27.97
C ALA A 198 -8.01 14.92 27.95
N ASP A 199 -8.42 15.49 26.81
CA ASP A 199 -9.68 16.22 26.69
C ASP A 199 -10.92 15.30 26.47
N GLY A 200 -10.71 14.00 26.32
CA GLY A 200 -11.78 13.01 26.08
C GLY A 200 -12.10 12.75 24.61
N THR A 201 -11.60 13.53 23.66
CA THR A 201 -11.87 13.39 22.21
C THR A 201 -11.53 11.99 21.71
N VAL A 202 -10.36 11.47 22.04
CA VAL A 202 -9.92 10.12 21.61
C VAL A 202 -10.82 9.04 22.20
N GLY A 203 -11.19 9.15 23.47
CA GLY A 203 -12.10 8.22 24.15
C GLY A 203 -13.49 8.21 23.51
N ALA A 204 -14.05 9.39 23.20
CA ALA A 204 -15.33 9.53 22.52
C ALA A 204 -15.30 8.87 21.13
N ASN A 205 -14.23 9.09 20.34
CA ASN A 205 -14.11 8.50 19.01
C ASN A 205 -13.90 6.96 19.04
N LYS A 206 -13.19 6.43 20.04
CA LYS A 206 -13.11 4.97 20.27
C LYS A 206 -14.49 4.38 20.55
N ASN A 207 -15.30 5.04 21.39
CA ASN A 207 -16.66 4.62 21.65
C ASN A 207 -17.55 4.72 20.41
N SER A 208 -17.43 5.78 19.63
CA SER A 208 -18.20 5.96 18.39
C SER A 208 -17.97 4.81 17.40
N VAL A 209 -16.72 4.45 17.15
CA VAL A 209 -16.38 3.32 16.27
C VAL A 209 -16.96 2.01 16.79
N LYS A 210 -16.88 1.78 18.09
CA LYS A 210 -17.44 0.59 18.72
C LYS A 210 -18.97 0.56 18.59
N ILE A 211 -19.64 1.68 18.87
CA ILE A 211 -21.10 1.77 18.75
C ILE A 211 -21.55 1.51 17.31
N ILE A 212 -20.88 2.08 16.31
CA ILE A 212 -21.20 1.86 14.91
C ILE A 212 -20.99 0.39 14.55
N GLY A 213 -19.85 -0.21 14.92
CA GLY A 213 -19.53 -1.60 14.60
C GLY A 213 -20.45 -2.61 15.28
N ASP A 214 -20.82 -2.36 16.56
CA ASP A 214 -21.66 -3.27 17.32
C ASP A 214 -23.16 -3.18 16.95
N ASN A 215 -23.65 -2.03 16.45
CA ASN A 215 -25.07 -1.77 16.22
C ASN A 215 -25.45 -1.59 14.75
N THR A 216 -24.52 -1.70 13.81
CA THR A 216 -24.80 -1.59 12.37
C THR A 216 -24.03 -2.66 11.60
N ASN A 217 -24.42 -2.89 10.34
CA ASN A 217 -23.68 -3.76 9.43
C ASN A 217 -22.53 -3.04 8.69
N LYS A 218 -22.15 -1.83 9.15
CA LYS A 218 -21.10 -1.05 8.51
C LYS A 218 -19.70 -1.55 8.88
N TYR A 219 -18.81 -1.49 7.91
CA TYR A 219 -17.38 -1.62 8.16
C TYR A 219 -16.88 -0.33 8.81
N CYS A 220 -16.01 -0.47 9.83
CA CYS A 220 -15.49 0.65 10.60
C CYS A 220 -13.98 0.57 10.72
N GLN A 221 -13.32 1.72 10.64
CA GLN A 221 -11.89 1.87 10.87
C GLN A 221 -11.64 3.14 11.69
N ALA A 222 -10.72 3.07 12.64
CA ALA A 222 -10.24 4.26 13.33
C ALA A 222 -8.72 4.21 13.48
N TYR A 223 -8.11 5.38 13.35
CA TYR A 223 -6.72 5.61 13.66
C TYR A 223 -6.56 6.88 14.50
N PHE A 224 -5.66 6.83 15.48
CA PHE A 224 -5.45 7.94 16.42
C PHE A 224 -4.00 8.39 16.34
N SER A 225 -3.80 9.62 15.87
CA SER A 225 -2.49 10.26 15.82
C SER A 225 -2.28 11.09 17.08
N TYR A 226 -1.11 10.95 17.71
CA TYR A 226 -0.76 11.64 18.94
C TYR A 226 0.56 12.37 18.76
N ASP A 227 0.68 13.51 19.47
CA ASP A 227 1.97 14.10 19.75
C ASP A 227 2.73 13.24 20.80
N SER A 228 4.03 13.37 20.85
CA SER A 228 4.89 12.73 21.85
C SER A 228 4.57 13.18 23.29
N LYS A 229 3.91 14.34 23.45
CA LYS A 229 3.50 14.89 24.73
C LYS A 229 2.22 14.22 25.24
N LYS A 230 2.28 13.63 26.43
CA LYS A 230 1.21 12.79 26.99
C LYS A 230 -0.06 13.55 27.38
N SER A 231 0.03 14.79 27.84
CA SER A 231 -1.09 15.62 28.28
C SER A 231 -1.02 16.99 27.64
N GLY A 232 -2.14 17.49 27.11
CA GLY A 232 -2.21 18.78 26.43
C GLY A 232 -1.46 18.82 25.09
N GLY A 233 -1.01 17.65 24.56
CA GLY A 233 -0.45 17.51 23.22
C GLY A 233 -1.54 17.41 22.16
N PHE A 234 -1.18 17.66 20.92
CA PHE A 234 -2.06 17.50 19.76
C PHE A 234 -2.57 16.05 19.63
N THR A 235 -3.86 15.91 19.36
CA THR A 235 -4.45 14.62 18.95
C THR A 235 -5.31 14.80 17.70
N CYS A 236 -5.24 13.84 16.79
CA CYS A 236 -6.14 13.76 15.65
C CYS A 236 -6.70 12.34 15.53
N SER A 237 -8.01 12.21 15.61
CA SER A 237 -8.70 10.95 15.35
C SER A 237 -9.21 10.92 13.93
N HIS A 238 -8.96 9.81 13.23
CA HIS A 238 -9.39 9.55 11.86
C HIS A 238 -10.37 8.39 11.88
N LEU A 239 -11.59 8.59 11.42
CA LEU A 239 -12.64 7.59 11.39
C LEU A 239 -13.11 7.38 9.96
N ARG A 240 -13.31 6.12 9.59
CA ARG A 240 -14.00 5.70 8.37
C ARG A 240 -15.08 4.70 8.70
N PHE A 241 -16.22 4.83 8.06
CA PHE A 241 -17.25 3.80 8.09
C PHE A 241 -18.09 3.83 6.82
N GLY A 242 -18.55 2.65 6.39
CA GLY A 242 -19.27 2.51 5.13
C GLY A 242 -19.81 1.10 4.92
N ASP A 243 -20.41 0.88 3.77
CA ASP A 243 -21.09 -0.37 3.43
C ASP A 243 -20.17 -1.42 2.81
N HIS A 244 -18.91 -1.05 2.53
CA HIS A 244 -17.91 -1.93 1.92
C HIS A 244 -16.66 -2.06 2.79
N PRO A 245 -15.89 -3.16 2.64
CA PRO A 245 -14.62 -3.33 3.34
C PRO A 245 -13.66 -2.16 3.11
N ILE A 246 -13.08 -1.65 4.19
CA ILE A 246 -12.18 -0.51 4.17
C ILE A 246 -10.76 -1.00 3.88
N ARG A 247 -10.19 -0.58 2.75
CA ARG A 247 -8.81 -0.89 2.33
C ARG A 247 -7.82 0.23 2.60
N SER A 248 -8.33 1.40 3.00
CA SER A 248 -7.53 2.62 3.22
C SER A 248 -6.58 2.44 4.40
N THR A 249 -5.32 2.15 4.12
CA THR A 249 -4.24 1.97 5.12
C THR A 249 -3.48 3.27 5.41
N TYR A 250 -4.08 4.41 5.09
CA TYR A 250 -3.55 5.77 5.25
C TYR A 250 -4.53 6.62 6.05
N LEU A 251 -4.04 7.74 6.59
CA LEU A 251 -4.87 8.68 7.34
C LEU A 251 -5.94 9.32 6.43
N VAL A 252 -7.04 9.76 7.02
CA VAL A 252 -8.07 10.50 6.29
C VAL A 252 -7.48 11.81 5.76
N THR A 253 -7.54 12.00 4.46
CA THR A 253 -7.03 13.20 3.77
C THR A 253 -8.18 14.09 3.26
N THR A 254 -9.30 13.48 2.88
CA THR A 254 -10.48 14.14 2.30
C THR A 254 -11.74 13.91 3.15
N PRO A 255 -11.80 14.48 4.37
CA PRO A 255 -12.90 14.20 5.30
C PRO A 255 -14.22 14.81 4.84
N ASN A 256 -15.32 14.07 5.04
CA ASN A 256 -16.69 14.58 4.92
C ASN A 256 -17.08 15.41 6.14
N PHE A 257 -16.45 15.14 7.29
CA PHE A 257 -16.73 15.83 8.54
C PHE A 257 -15.44 16.13 9.31
N VAL A 258 -15.34 17.36 9.82
CA VAL A 258 -14.24 17.79 10.69
C VAL A 258 -14.80 18.40 11.96
N ALA A 259 -14.37 17.89 13.11
CA ALA A 259 -14.58 18.50 14.41
C ALA A 259 -13.26 19.05 14.95
N CYS A 260 -13.26 20.30 15.36
CA CYS A 260 -12.11 20.94 15.98
C CYS A 260 -12.49 21.45 17.38
N HIS A 261 -11.99 20.78 18.41
CA HIS A 261 -12.30 21.13 19.81
C HIS A 261 -11.34 22.17 20.40
N VAL A 262 -10.35 22.60 19.63
CA VAL A 262 -9.31 23.53 20.06
C VAL A 262 -9.20 24.67 19.06
N GLN A 263 -9.56 25.88 19.48
CA GLN A 263 -9.57 27.05 18.60
C GLN A 263 -8.21 27.31 17.91
N ALA A 264 -7.09 27.05 18.58
CA ALA A 264 -5.76 27.24 18.02
C ALA A 264 -5.47 26.35 16.79
N TYR A 265 -6.25 25.29 16.57
CA TYR A 265 -6.07 24.36 15.43
C TYR A 265 -6.87 24.74 14.18
N LEU A 266 -7.68 25.80 14.23
CA LEU A 266 -8.47 26.27 13.10
C LEU A 266 -7.62 26.85 11.94
N HIS A 267 -6.36 27.08 12.18
CA HIS A 267 -5.41 27.67 11.22
C HIS A 267 -4.28 26.70 10.83
N MET A 268 -4.43 25.41 11.14
CA MET A 268 -3.42 24.37 10.82
C MET A 268 -3.64 23.77 9.43
#